data_7de62e533e5f18a629a5b2b6901ced60
#
_entry.id   7de62e533e5f18a629a5b2b6901ced60
#
_cell.length_a   1.000
_cell.length_b   1.000
_cell.length_c   1.000
_cell.angle_alpha   90.00
_cell.angle_beta   90.00
_cell.angle_gamma   90.00
#
_symmetry.space_group_name_H-M   'P 1'
#
loop_
_entity.id
_entity.type
_entity.pdbx_description
1 polymer ?
#
loop_
_entity_poly.entity_id
_entity_poly.type
_entity_poly.pdbx_seq_one_letter_code
_entity_poly.pdbx_strand_id
1 'polypeptide(L)'
;MAFLETHVFSQALEVAVTVNVLLPEPSQGIGLEGAKAQEPPRVMYLLHGYSDDQSIWMRRTSVERYCAKYNLAVIMPAVNHSYYANELQGERYWDYVSQELPQMMHSMFRLSQAPGTELPQYTDFCQIFLFFFC
;
A
#
# COMPACT_ATOMS: atom_id res chain seq x y z
N MET A 1 -13.03 2.62 8.53
CA MET A 1 -11.71 2.74 7.87
C MET A 1 -11.34 4.22 7.81
N ALA A 2 -10.12 4.56 8.17
CA ALA A 2 -9.59 5.89 7.92
C ALA A 2 -8.91 5.88 6.55
N PHE A 3 -9.27 6.83 5.68
CA PHE A 3 -8.59 7.07 4.41
C PHE A 3 -7.68 8.28 4.56
N LEU A 4 -6.40 8.11 4.22
CA LEU A 4 -5.40 9.17 4.26
C LEU A 4 -4.75 9.28 2.88
N GLU A 5 -4.64 10.50 2.39
CA GLU A 5 -3.77 10.83 1.27
C GLU A 5 -2.51 11.48 1.85
N THR A 6 -1.37 10.89 1.61
CA THR A 6 -0.10 11.33 2.16
C THR A 6 0.85 11.75 1.03
N HIS A 7 1.62 12.81 1.28
CA HIS A 7 2.69 13.27 0.40
C HIS A 7 4.00 13.06 1.14
N VAL A 8 4.83 12.19 0.64
CA VAL A 8 6.09 11.81 1.28
C VAL A 8 7.26 12.01 0.30
N PHE A 9 8.41 12.40 0.82
CA PHE A 9 9.60 12.52 0.00
C PHE A 9 10.29 11.15 -0.10
N SER A 10 10.49 10.66 -1.32
CA SER A 10 11.25 9.45 -1.58
C SER A 10 12.71 9.79 -1.87
N GLN A 11 13.62 9.15 -1.14
CA GLN A 11 15.06 9.25 -1.40
C GLN A 11 15.46 8.46 -2.66
N ALA A 12 14.78 7.35 -2.91
CA ALA A 12 15.05 6.52 -4.09
C ALA A 12 14.65 7.21 -5.40
N LEU A 13 13.61 8.08 -5.35
CA LEU A 13 13.08 8.80 -6.51
C LEU A 13 13.49 10.28 -6.52
N GLU A 14 14.06 10.78 -5.42
CA GLU A 14 14.45 12.19 -5.25
C GLU A 14 13.31 13.20 -5.47
N VAL A 15 12.05 12.76 -5.21
CA VAL A 15 10.84 13.57 -5.43
C VAL A 15 9.78 13.24 -4.38
N ALA A 16 8.86 14.19 -4.16
CA ALA A 16 7.67 13.95 -3.35
C ALA A 16 6.67 13.10 -4.13
N VAL A 17 6.18 12.04 -3.51
CA VAL A 17 5.22 11.10 -4.10
C VAL A 17 3.95 11.03 -3.24
N THR A 18 2.84 10.73 -3.89
CA THR A 18 1.56 10.54 -3.20
C THR A 18 1.35 9.06 -2.87
N VAL A 19 0.92 8.79 -1.66
CA VAL A 19 0.55 7.46 -1.19
C VAL A 19 -0.81 7.53 -0.53
N ASN A 20 -1.77 6.77 -1.04
CA ASN A 20 -3.06 6.58 -0.39
C ASN A 20 -2.98 5.43 0.61
N VAL A 21 -3.49 5.67 1.81
CA VAL A 21 -3.45 4.71 2.91
C VAL A 21 -4.84 4.48 3.46
N LEU A 22 -5.25 3.23 3.58
CA LEU A 22 -6.44 2.83 4.33
C LEU A 22 -6.01 2.17 5.63
N LEU A 23 -6.53 2.66 6.74
CA LEU A 23 -6.29 2.08 8.06
C LEU A 23 -7.60 1.60 8.68
N PRO A 24 -7.65 0.37 9.22
CA PRO A 24 -8.81 -0.11 9.93
C PRO A 24 -9.02 0.69 11.22
N GLU A 25 -10.26 1.06 11.49
CA GLU A 25 -10.67 1.75 12.72
C GLU A 25 -11.49 0.81 13.59
N PRO A 26 -11.34 0.89 14.91
CA PRO A 26 -12.21 0.18 15.84
C PRO A 26 -13.56 0.91 15.94
N SER A 27 -14.31 0.97 14.84
CA SER A 27 -15.60 1.65 14.81
C SER A 27 -16.76 0.65 14.82
N GLN A 28 -17.74 0.92 15.66
CA GLN A 28 -19.04 0.24 15.66
C GLN A 28 -20.06 1.23 15.10
N GLY A 29 -20.19 1.29 13.80
CA GLY A 29 -21.22 2.07 13.11
C GLY A 29 -22.28 1.18 12.49
N ILE A 30 -23.46 1.74 12.17
CA ILE A 30 -24.52 1.01 11.46
C ILE A 30 -23.98 0.58 10.08
N GLY A 31 -23.94 -0.75 9.87
CA GLY A 31 -23.42 -1.33 8.62
C GLY A 31 -21.89 -1.40 8.52
N LEU A 32 -21.17 -1.08 9.59
CA LEU A 32 -19.71 -1.19 9.66
C LEU A 32 -19.34 -2.26 10.68
N GLU A 33 -18.84 -3.39 10.20
CA GLU A 33 -18.17 -4.36 11.07
C GLU A 33 -16.74 -3.84 11.29
N GLY A 34 -16.49 -3.17 12.41
CA GLY A 34 -15.17 -2.67 12.78
C GLY A 34 -14.17 -3.80 13.02
N ALA A 35 -12.91 -3.56 12.70
CA ALA A 35 -11.84 -4.47 13.04
C ALA A 35 -11.73 -4.64 14.56
N LYS A 36 -11.34 -5.83 15.01
CA LYS A 36 -11.03 -6.07 16.42
C LYS A 36 -9.78 -5.28 16.78
N ALA A 37 -9.93 -4.24 17.55
CA ALA A 37 -8.95 -3.18 17.82
C ALA A 37 -7.68 -3.61 18.58
N GLN A 38 -7.41 -4.89 18.77
CA GLN A 38 -6.34 -5.35 19.67
C GLN A 38 -5.00 -5.67 18.95
N GLU A 39 -5.05 -5.98 17.66
CA GLU A 39 -3.84 -6.38 16.93
C GLU A 39 -3.49 -5.34 15.85
N PRO A 40 -2.19 -5.06 15.65
CA PRO A 40 -1.78 -4.25 14.51
C PRO A 40 -2.30 -4.87 13.21
N PRO A 41 -2.85 -4.06 12.28
CA PRO A 41 -3.37 -4.58 11.03
C PRO A 41 -2.24 -5.15 10.16
N ARG A 42 -2.55 -6.23 9.45
CA ARG A 42 -1.68 -6.73 8.39
C ARG A 42 -1.68 -5.74 7.23
N VAL A 43 -0.59 -5.70 6.47
CA VAL A 43 -0.42 -4.73 5.38
C VAL A 43 -0.63 -5.40 4.04
N MET A 44 -1.34 -4.71 3.16
CA MET A 44 -1.49 -5.07 1.75
C MET A 44 -1.07 -3.89 0.88
N TYR A 45 -0.14 -4.11 -0.04
CA TYR A 45 0.25 -3.13 -1.04
C TYR A 45 -0.56 -3.38 -2.32
N LEU A 46 -1.33 -2.38 -2.74
CA LEU A 46 -2.08 -2.41 -3.99
C LEU A 46 -1.43 -1.47 -5.01
N LEU A 47 -0.85 -2.07 -6.01
CA LEU A 47 -0.14 -1.36 -7.06
C LEU A 47 -1.09 -1.10 -8.24
N HIS A 48 -1.03 0.09 -8.82
CA HIS A 48 -1.87 0.45 -9.96
C HIS A 48 -1.26 -0.01 -11.29
N GLY A 49 -2.09 -0.07 -12.35
CA GLY A 49 -1.64 -0.37 -13.70
C GLY A 49 -0.93 0.81 -14.38
N TYR A 50 -0.36 0.56 -15.56
CA TYR A 50 0.46 1.51 -16.31
C TYR A 50 -0.22 2.86 -16.58
N SER A 51 -1.51 2.87 -16.86
CA SER A 51 -2.29 4.08 -17.20
C SER A 51 -3.09 4.67 -16.03
N ASP A 52 -2.85 4.20 -14.82
CA ASP A 52 -3.59 4.60 -13.62
C ASP A 52 -2.70 5.32 -12.59
N ASP A 53 -3.27 5.61 -11.44
CA ASP A 53 -2.63 6.27 -10.31
C ASP A 53 -3.02 5.61 -8.97
N GLN A 54 -2.49 6.13 -7.86
CA GLN A 54 -2.77 5.64 -6.51
C GLN A 54 -4.26 5.64 -6.13
N SER A 55 -5.11 6.36 -6.83
CA SER A 55 -6.53 6.49 -6.50
C SER A 55 -7.41 5.41 -7.13
N ILE A 56 -6.89 4.63 -8.09
CA ILE A 56 -7.69 3.71 -8.92
C ILE A 56 -8.49 2.72 -8.09
N TRP A 57 -7.86 2.12 -7.08
CA TRP A 57 -8.50 1.11 -6.24
C TRP A 57 -9.65 1.68 -5.42
N MET A 58 -9.52 2.93 -4.95
CA MET A 58 -10.60 3.63 -4.23
C MET A 58 -11.75 4.01 -5.16
N ARG A 59 -11.45 4.45 -6.38
CA ARG A 59 -12.46 4.94 -7.33
C ARG A 59 -13.25 3.83 -8.02
N ARG A 60 -12.64 2.68 -8.26
CA ARG A 60 -13.23 1.62 -9.09
C ARG A 60 -13.54 0.33 -8.35
N THR A 61 -13.25 0.24 -7.05
CA THR A 61 -13.50 -0.97 -6.27
C THR A 61 -14.11 -0.64 -4.91
N SER A 62 -14.57 -1.68 -4.21
CA SER A 62 -15.03 -1.61 -2.83
C SER A 62 -13.91 -2.00 -1.85
N VAL A 63 -12.65 -1.66 -2.14
CA VAL A 63 -11.48 -2.07 -1.35
C VAL A 63 -11.64 -1.72 0.13
N GLU A 64 -12.10 -0.53 0.44
CA GLU A 64 -12.35 -0.08 1.81
C GLU A 64 -13.29 -1.03 2.57
N ARG A 65 -14.40 -1.42 1.96
CA ARG A 65 -15.39 -2.32 2.55
C ARG A 65 -14.81 -3.72 2.80
N TYR A 66 -14.02 -4.23 1.86
CA TYR A 66 -13.41 -5.56 2.01
C TYR A 66 -12.33 -5.55 3.08
N CYS A 67 -11.49 -4.55 3.10
CA CYS A 67 -10.35 -4.48 4.04
C CYS A 67 -10.79 -4.25 5.48
N ALA A 68 -11.86 -3.51 5.71
CA ALA A 68 -12.44 -3.32 7.03
C ALA A 68 -12.75 -4.64 7.74
N LYS A 69 -13.26 -5.63 7.00
CA LYS A 69 -13.64 -6.94 7.53
C LYS A 69 -12.44 -7.79 8.00
N TYR A 70 -11.27 -7.60 7.39
CA TYR A 70 -10.12 -8.47 7.59
C TYR A 70 -8.98 -7.85 8.41
N ASN A 71 -9.21 -6.70 9.03
CA ASN A 71 -8.17 -5.94 9.74
C ASN A 71 -6.92 -5.73 8.87
N LEU A 72 -7.13 -5.24 7.64
CA LEU A 72 -6.07 -4.95 6.67
C LEU A 72 -5.83 -3.45 6.55
N ALA A 73 -4.59 -3.03 6.70
CA ALA A 73 -4.12 -1.74 6.21
C ALA A 73 -3.75 -1.87 4.73
N VAL A 74 -4.13 -0.90 3.91
CA VAL A 74 -3.86 -0.92 2.47
C VAL A 74 -3.02 0.29 2.10
N ILE A 75 -1.93 0.04 1.41
CA ILE A 75 -0.98 1.05 0.93
C ILE A 75 -1.04 1.08 -0.60
N MET A 76 -1.36 2.24 -1.16
CA MET A 76 -1.54 2.45 -2.60
C MET A 76 -0.61 3.58 -3.06
N PRO A 77 0.63 3.28 -3.49
CA PRO A 77 1.57 4.29 -3.94
C PRO A 77 1.29 4.75 -5.37
N ALA A 78 1.65 6.00 -5.67
CA ALA A 78 1.80 6.48 -7.04
C ALA A 78 3.18 6.07 -7.58
N VAL A 79 3.23 5.44 -8.74
CA VAL A 79 4.47 4.97 -9.36
C VAL A 79 4.59 5.34 -10.85
N ASN A 80 3.73 6.22 -11.34
CA ASN A 80 3.72 6.69 -12.73
C ASN A 80 3.79 5.52 -13.75
N HIS A 81 4.47 5.72 -14.87
CA HIS A 81 4.65 4.73 -15.94
C HIS A 81 5.94 3.91 -15.78
N SER A 82 6.36 3.64 -14.56
CA SER A 82 7.67 3.07 -14.25
C SER A 82 7.79 1.56 -14.44
N TYR A 83 6.68 0.84 -14.64
CA TYR A 83 6.66 -0.63 -14.56
C TYR A 83 7.30 -1.18 -13.26
N TYR A 84 7.40 -0.36 -12.23
CA TYR A 84 8.06 -0.71 -10.95
C TYR A 84 9.53 -1.11 -11.12
N ALA A 85 10.18 -0.69 -12.19
CA ALA A 85 11.57 -1.02 -12.49
C ALA A 85 12.52 0.10 -12.06
N ASN A 86 13.77 -0.26 -11.78
CA ASN A 86 14.84 0.71 -11.64
C ASN A 86 15.41 1.03 -13.01
N GLU A 87 15.53 2.32 -13.33
CA GLU A 87 16.23 2.75 -14.52
C GLU A 87 17.75 2.76 -14.30
N LEU A 88 18.52 2.52 -15.35
CA LEU A 88 19.99 2.51 -15.27
C LEU A 88 20.56 3.90 -14.95
N GLN A 89 19.89 4.94 -15.43
CA GLN A 89 20.24 6.34 -15.17
C GLN A 89 18.94 7.12 -14.97
N GLY A 90 18.33 6.96 -13.77
CA GLY A 90 17.06 7.59 -13.49
C GLY A 90 16.41 7.10 -12.21
N GLU A 91 15.12 7.12 -12.19
CA GLU A 91 14.30 6.84 -11.04
C GLU A 91 14.34 5.35 -10.66
N ARG A 92 14.43 5.10 -9.35
CA ARG A 92 14.60 3.75 -8.78
C ARG A 92 13.29 3.28 -8.16
N TYR A 93 12.26 3.07 -9.00
CA TYR A 93 10.92 2.71 -8.53
C TYR A 93 10.86 1.35 -7.83
N TRP A 94 11.67 0.38 -8.24
CA TRP A 94 11.74 -0.90 -7.54
C TRP A 94 12.25 -0.75 -6.12
N ASP A 95 13.32 0.00 -5.92
CA ASP A 95 13.87 0.24 -4.57
C ASP A 95 12.89 1.03 -3.71
N TYR A 96 12.20 2.01 -4.32
CA TYR A 96 11.15 2.75 -3.63
C TYR A 96 10.04 1.81 -3.12
N VAL A 97 9.43 1.02 -4.01
CA VAL A 97 8.27 0.19 -3.66
C VAL A 97 8.66 -1.00 -2.79
N SER A 98 9.83 -1.63 -3.07
CA SER A 98 10.23 -2.88 -2.38
C SER A 98 10.93 -2.66 -1.04
N GLN A 99 11.56 -1.52 -0.82
CA GLN A 99 12.38 -1.27 0.38
C GLN A 99 11.95 0.00 1.12
N GLU A 100 11.99 1.16 0.44
CA GLU A 100 11.80 2.44 1.10
C GLU A 100 10.36 2.64 1.59
N LEU A 101 9.37 2.41 0.73
CA LEU A 101 7.97 2.60 1.06
C LEU A 101 7.52 1.77 2.26
N PRO A 102 7.82 0.47 2.36
CA PRO A 102 7.48 -0.31 3.55
C PRO A 102 8.14 0.18 4.83
N GLN A 103 9.42 0.52 4.79
CA GLN A 103 10.12 1.09 5.96
C GLN A 103 9.46 2.39 6.40
N MET A 104 9.12 3.26 5.46
CA MET A 104 8.44 4.52 5.70
C MET A 104 7.05 4.30 6.33
N MET A 105 6.25 3.41 5.77
CA MET A 105 4.90 3.11 6.27
C MET A 105 4.95 2.50 7.68
N HIS A 106 5.86 1.59 7.95
CA HIS A 106 6.06 1.02 9.29
C HIS A 106 6.58 2.05 10.32
N SER A 107 7.32 3.07 9.89
CA SER A 107 7.76 4.15 10.78
C SER A 107 6.63 5.12 11.13
N MET A 108 5.67 5.32 10.23
CA MET A 108 4.57 6.26 10.40
C MET A 108 3.34 5.64 11.08
N PHE A 109 3.09 4.37 10.82
CA PHE A 109 1.86 3.69 11.26
C PHE A 109 2.18 2.43 12.08
N ARG A 110 1.32 2.15 13.05
CA ARG A 110 1.39 0.91 13.82
C ARG A 110 0.86 -0.25 12.97
N LEU A 111 1.74 -0.89 12.22
CA LEU A 111 1.45 -2.01 11.32
C LEU A 111 2.00 -3.31 11.88
N SER A 112 1.42 -4.44 11.49
CA SER A 112 1.90 -5.76 11.89
C SER A 112 3.27 -6.06 11.25
N GLN A 113 4.17 -6.62 12.07
CA GLN A 113 5.47 -7.13 11.62
C GLN A 113 5.49 -8.66 11.54
N ALA A 114 4.32 -9.30 11.50
CA ALA A 114 4.23 -10.75 11.39
C ALA A 114 4.86 -11.26 10.07
N PRO A 115 5.44 -12.48 10.06
CA PRO A 115 5.91 -13.11 8.82
C PRO A 115 4.82 -13.08 7.74
N GLY A 116 5.15 -12.55 6.56
CA GLY A 116 4.18 -12.21 5.50
C GLY A 116 3.91 -10.70 5.39
N THR A 117 4.36 -9.89 6.35
CA THR A 117 4.43 -8.43 6.30
C THR A 117 5.87 -7.92 6.22
N GLU A 118 6.85 -8.80 6.43
CA GLU A 118 8.22 -8.50 6.03
C GLU A 118 8.28 -8.48 4.51
N LEU A 119 9.00 -7.51 3.97
CA LEU A 119 9.29 -7.47 2.55
C LEU A 119 9.87 -8.82 2.13
N PRO A 120 9.23 -9.50 1.20
CA PRO A 120 9.79 -10.74 0.72
C PRO A 120 11.14 -10.44 0.07
N GLN A 121 12.15 -11.12 0.56
CA GLN A 121 13.31 -11.33 -0.30
C GLN A 121 12.78 -12.01 -1.57
N TYR A 122 12.66 -11.28 -2.66
CA TYR A 122 12.42 -11.71 -4.06
C TYR A 122 11.31 -12.72 -4.38
N THR A 123 10.83 -13.55 -3.45
CA THR A 123 9.96 -14.70 -3.74
C THR A 123 8.49 -14.50 -3.41
N ASP A 124 8.12 -13.59 -2.50
CA ASP A 124 6.73 -13.44 -2.06
C ASP A 124 6.01 -12.22 -2.68
N PHE A 125 6.71 -11.37 -3.42
CA PHE A 125 6.13 -10.27 -4.17
C PHE A 125 5.18 -10.75 -5.28
N CYS A 126 5.29 -12.02 -5.66
CA CYS A 126 4.44 -12.64 -6.67
C CYS A 126 2.96 -12.76 -6.24
N GLN A 127 2.65 -12.74 -4.94
CA GLN A 127 1.25 -12.79 -4.46
C GLN A 127 0.55 -11.43 -4.49
N ILE A 128 1.28 -10.34 -4.53
CA ILE A 128 0.71 -8.98 -4.60
C ILE A 128 0.52 -8.55 -6.07
N PHE A 129 1.25 -9.16 -7.01
CA PHE A 129 1.22 -8.86 -8.44
C PHE A 129 0.05 -9.46 -9.21
N LEU A 130 -0.88 -10.18 -8.58
CA LEU A 130 -1.93 -10.94 -9.26
C LEU A 130 -3.07 -10.10 -9.88
N PHE A 131 -2.92 -8.76 -9.94
CA PHE A 131 -3.88 -7.88 -10.61
C PHE A 131 -3.28 -7.04 -11.74
N PHE A 132 -2.20 -7.51 -12.35
CA PHE A 132 -1.55 -6.84 -13.49
C PHE A 132 -2.00 -7.41 -14.82
N PHE A 133 -3.27 -7.51 -15.11
CA PHE A 133 -3.73 -7.69 -16.50
C PHE A 133 -5.16 -7.15 -16.66
N CYS A 134 -5.24 -5.97 -17.19
CA CYS A 134 -6.02 -5.54 -18.35
C CYS A 134 -5.72 -4.07 -18.62
#